data_2aa64e7df0f2e53993827a9b9d4b9ff3
#
_entry.id   2aa64e7df0f2e53993827a9b9d4b9ff3
#
_cell.length_a   1.000
_cell.length_b   1.000
_cell.length_c   1.000
_cell.angle_alpha   90.00
_cell.angle_beta   90.00
_cell.angle_gamma   90.00
#
_symmetry.space_group_name_H-M   'P 1'
#
loop_
_entity.id
_entity.type
_entity.pdbx_description
1 polymer ?
#
loop_
_entity_poly.entity_id
_entity_poly.type
_entity_poly.pdbx_seq_one_letter_code
_entity_poly.pdbx_strand_id
1 'polypeptide(L)'
;MKLNEIKTSKDVYRFIDDNIAYGWIDINNQQHLNTMKEFRRIYRTMSVEEILKYKLGTCIEQVNLMHYLLNKINVKNKMYCCRIFEPDDYGNLEEEEHMHCFILYYENGKVYHMEHPNLDRKGIYEYNSESEAIKAIVDYYIELRGGKESPTKEFFEVPVGISFKEFNKYINHV
;
A
#
# COMPACT_ATOMS: atom_id res chain seq x y z
N MET A 1 -11.18 13.13 12.38
CA MET A 1 -10.53 14.28 11.70
C MET A 1 -11.18 14.51 10.33
N LYS A 2 -11.34 15.77 9.87
CA LYS A 2 -11.86 16.10 8.54
C LYS A 2 -10.72 16.38 7.56
N LEU A 3 -10.94 16.20 6.24
CA LEU A 3 -9.94 16.41 5.20
C LEU A 3 -9.31 17.82 5.18
N ASN A 4 -10.06 18.85 5.52
CA ASN A 4 -9.57 20.24 5.57
C ASN A 4 -8.75 20.57 6.83
N GLU A 5 -8.70 19.67 7.79
CA GLU A 5 -7.93 19.81 9.04
C GLU A 5 -6.51 19.25 8.91
N ILE A 6 -6.23 18.49 7.83
CA ILE A 6 -4.92 17.88 7.56
C ILE A 6 -3.90 18.99 7.24
N LYS A 7 -2.85 19.10 8.05
CA LYS A 7 -1.77 20.10 7.93
C LYS A 7 -0.37 19.47 7.97
N THR A 8 -0.22 18.29 8.55
CA THR A 8 1.05 17.61 8.75
C THR A 8 0.97 16.15 8.29
N SER A 9 2.12 15.50 8.09
CA SER A 9 2.21 14.06 7.80
C SER A 9 1.57 13.21 8.90
N LYS A 10 1.67 13.62 10.16
CA LYS A 10 1.00 12.97 11.30
C LYS A 10 -0.52 13.09 11.21
N ASP A 11 -1.05 14.19 10.69
CA ASP A 11 -2.48 14.34 10.46
C ASP A 11 -2.97 13.43 9.32
N VAL A 12 -2.14 13.21 8.27
CA VAL A 12 -2.44 12.22 7.23
C VAL A 12 -2.60 10.84 7.84
N TYR A 13 -1.63 10.40 8.65
CA TYR A 13 -1.71 9.10 9.32
C TYR A 13 -2.98 8.98 10.18
N ARG A 14 -3.23 9.98 11.03
CA ARG A 14 -4.43 9.99 11.89
C ARG A 14 -5.72 9.99 11.09
N PHE A 15 -5.77 10.72 9.96
CA PHE A 15 -6.94 10.70 9.10
C PHE A 15 -7.21 9.30 8.54
N ILE A 16 -6.18 8.61 8.06
CA ILE A 16 -6.30 7.23 7.57
C ILE A 16 -6.79 6.31 8.69
N ASP A 17 -6.15 6.37 9.86
CA ASP A 17 -6.48 5.51 11.01
C ASP A 17 -7.92 5.72 11.52
N ASP A 18 -8.40 6.97 11.53
CA ASP A 18 -9.76 7.33 11.96
C ASP A 18 -10.86 6.97 10.93
N ASN A 19 -10.53 6.89 9.63
CA ASN A 19 -11.55 6.90 8.57
C ASN A 19 -11.49 5.74 7.59
N ILE A 20 -10.38 5.02 7.47
CA ILE A 20 -10.18 4.02 6.43
C ILE A 20 -10.00 2.63 7.05
N ALA A 21 -10.96 1.76 6.78
CA ALA A 21 -10.87 0.35 7.16
C ALA A 21 -10.05 -0.47 6.15
N TYR A 22 -9.51 -1.61 6.58
CA TYR A 22 -8.92 -2.56 5.64
C TYR A 22 -10.03 -3.33 4.91
N GLY A 23 -10.04 -3.23 3.59
CA GLY A 23 -11.05 -3.86 2.75
C GLY A 23 -10.89 -3.47 1.28
N TRP A 24 -11.78 -3.95 0.44
CA TRP A 24 -11.74 -3.72 -0.99
C TRP A 24 -13.15 -3.75 -1.61
N ILE A 25 -13.27 -3.31 -2.85
CA ILE A 25 -14.50 -3.45 -3.63
C ILE A 25 -14.26 -4.38 -4.81
N ASP A 26 -15.31 -5.07 -5.22
CA ASP A 26 -15.30 -5.92 -6.40
C ASP A 26 -15.76 -5.20 -7.67
N ILE A 27 -15.72 -5.92 -8.78
CA ILE A 27 -16.18 -5.45 -10.09
C ILE A 27 -17.67 -5.05 -10.12
N ASN A 28 -18.46 -5.48 -9.13
CA ASN A 28 -19.87 -5.12 -8.94
C ASN A 28 -20.07 -4.00 -7.90
N ASN A 29 -18.98 -3.38 -7.42
CA ASN A 29 -18.96 -2.37 -6.37
C ASN A 29 -19.44 -2.86 -4.99
N GLN A 30 -19.40 -4.16 -4.73
CA GLN A 30 -19.67 -4.70 -3.40
C GLN A 30 -18.44 -4.56 -2.51
N GLN A 31 -18.67 -4.22 -1.24
CA GLN A 31 -17.63 -4.02 -0.25
C GLN A 31 -17.29 -5.34 0.45
N HIS A 32 -16.00 -5.61 0.61
CA HIS A 32 -15.45 -6.77 1.30
C HIS A 32 -14.52 -6.29 2.42
N LEU A 33 -14.95 -6.47 3.67
CA LEU A 33 -14.19 -6.02 4.85
C LEU A 33 -13.47 -7.20 5.51
N ASN A 34 -12.21 -6.99 5.87
CA ASN A 34 -11.38 -7.95 6.62
C ASN A 34 -11.34 -9.38 6.01
N THR A 35 -11.43 -9.48 4.69
CA THR A 35 -11.35 -10.75 3.97
C THR A 35 -10.60 -10.58 2.65
N MET A 36 -9.81 -11.59 2.28
CA MET A 36 -9.15 -11.69 0.96
C MET A 36 -9.78 -12.79 0.09
N LYS A 37 -10.90 -13.40 0.55
CA LYS A 37 -11.61 -14.40 -0.25
C LYS A 37 -12.05 -13.78 -1.58
N GLU A 38 -11.74 -14.46 -2.69
CA GLU A 38 -12.03 -14.02 -4.06
C GLU A 38 -11.29 -12.74 -4.52
N PHE A 39 -10.46 -12.12 -3.67
CA PHE A 39 -9.76 -10.87 -3.98
C PHE A 39 -9.06 -10.91 -5.34
N ARG A 40 -8.22 -11.91 -5.58
CA ARG A 40 -7.46 -12.02 -6.85
C ARG A 40 -8.34 -12.16 -8.09
N ARG A 41 -9.59 -12.61 -7.94
CA ARG A 41 -10.51 -12.90 -9.05
C ARG A 41 -11.41 -11.73 -9.41
N ILE A 42 -11.92 -11.01 -8.42
CA ILE A 42 -12.99 -10.02 -8.64
C ILE A 42 -12.68 -8.61 -8.09
N TYR A 43 -11.51 -8.42 -7.46
CA TYR A 43 -11.05 -7.11 -7.01
C TYR A 43 -10.87 -6.15 -8.20
N ARG A 44 -11.17 -4.89 -7.96
CA ARG A 44 -10.73 -3.76 -8.77
C ARG A 44 -10.15 -2.63 -7.92
N THR A 45 -9.21 -1.88 -8.49
CA THR A 45 -8.65 -0.68 -7.87
C THR A 45 -9.67 0.45 -7.80
N MET A 46 -9.55 1.30 -6.77
CA MET A 46 -10.41 2.46 -6.54
C MET A 46 -9.69 3.79 -6.82
N SER A 47 -10.45 4.79 -7.26
CA SER A 47 -10.00 6.19 -7.23
C SER A 47 -9.94 6.73 -5.80
N VAL A 48 -9.25 7.86 -5.60
CA VAL A 48 -9.21 8.55 -4.29
C VAL A 48 -10.63 8.92 -3.82
N GLU A 49 -11.50 9.36 -4.73
CA GLU A 49 -12.89 9.70 -4.43
C GLU A 49 -13.68 8.48 -3.96
N GLU A 50 -13.46 7.32 -4.58
CA GLU A 50 -14.09 6.06 -4.17
C GLU A 50 -13.58 5.60 -2.81
N ILE A 51 -12.26 5.68 -2.54
CA ILE A 51 -11.68 5.34 -1.23
C ILE A 51 -12.32 6.19 -0.13
N LEU A 52 -12.43 7.50 -0.35
CA LEU A 52 -13.06 8.42 0.59
C LEU A 52 -14.56 8.17 0.76
N LYS A 53 -15.26 7.78 -0.30
CA LYS A 53 -16.69 7.44 -0.29
C LYS A 53 -16.95 6.14 0.47
N TYR A 54 -16.23 5.08 0.14
CA TYR A 54 -16.43 3.76 0.73
C TYR A 54 -15.71 3.59 2.08
N LYS A 55 -14.76 4.46 2.41
CA LYS A 55 -13.97 4.46 3.65
C LYS A 55 -13.22 3.14 3.89
N LEU A 56 -12.71 2.54 2.84
CA LEU A 56 -11.94 1.31 2.89
C LEU A 56 -10.86 1.29 1.81
N GLY A 57 -9.86 0.46 1.99
CA GLY A 57 -8.80 0.21 1.02
C GLY A 57 -7.84 -0.88 1.48
N THR A 58 -7.25 -1.59 0.52
CA THR A 58 -6.08 -2.45 0.75
C THR A 58 -4.81 -1.61 0.82
N CYS A 59 -3.65 -2.24 0.84
CA CYS A 59 -2.37 -1.50 0.79
C CYS A 59 -2.28 -0.60 -0.45
N ILE A 60 -2.83 -1.03 -1.60
CA ILE A 60 -2.81 -0.27 -2.86
C ILE A 60 -3.59 1.05 -2.71
N GLU A 61 -4.83 0.98 -2.24
CA GLU A 61 -5.70 2.15 -2.07
C GLU A 61 -5.21 3.07 -0.97
N GLN A 62 -4.78 2.51 0.15
CA GLN A 62 -4.32 3.32 1.29
C GLN A 62 -3.06 4.10 0.93
N VAL A 63 -2.12 3.49 0.22
CA VAL A 63 -0.92 4.18 -0.28
C VAL A 63 -1.28 5.28 -1.28
N ASN A 64 -2.24 5.01 -2.19
CA ASN A 64 -2.73 6.01 -3.13
C ASN A 64 -3.37 7.22 -2.41
N LEU A 65 -4.19 6.98 -1.40
CA LEU A 65 -4.79 8.04 -0.59
C LEU A 65 -3.74 8.81 0.22
N MET A 66 -2.77 8.13 0.83
CA MET A 66 -1.64 8.76 1.54
C MET A 66 -0.84 9.66 0.59
N HIS A 67 -0.52 9.17 -0.60
CA HIS A 67 0.18 9.94 -1.63
C HIS A 67 -0.59 11.21 -1.98
N TYR A 68 -1.88 11.11 -2.27
CA TYR A 68 -2.74 12.26 -2.55
C TYR A 68 -2.73 13.28 -1.40
N LEU A 69 -2.89 12.84 -0.15
CA LEU A 69 -2.96 13.72 1.02
C LEU A 69 -1.61 14.37 1.33
N LEU A 70 -0.50 13.65 1.23
CA LEU A 70 0.85 14.20 1.40
C LEU A 70 1.17 15.24 0.33
N ASN A 71 0.82 15.00 -0.92
CA ASN A 71 0.97 15.97 -2.00
C ASN A 71 0.14 17.24 -1.75
N LYS A 72 -1.09 17.10 -1.23
CA LYS A 72 -1.95 18.24 -0.90
C LYS A 72 -1.36 19.17 0.16
N ILE A 73 -0.52 18.65 1.05
CA ILE A 73 0.21 19.44 2.06
C ILE A 73 1.67 19.71 1.68
N ASN A 74 2.03 19.48 0.42
CA ASN A 74 3.38 19.70 -0.13
C ASN A 74 4.50 18.89 0.57
N VAL A 75 4.21 17.70 1.06
CA VAL A 75 5.20 16.77 1.59
C VAL A 75 5.69 15.85 0.48
N LYS A 76 6.99 15.90 0.18
CA LYS A 76 7.62 14.99 -0.80
C LYS A 76 7.44 13.55 -0.37
N ASN A 77 7.01 12.70 -1.29
CA ASN A 77 6.78 11.29 -1.02
C ASN A 77 6.91 10.43 -2.28
N LYS A 78 7.04 9.12 -2.11
CA LYS A 78 7.13 8.13 -3.18
C LYS A 78 6.39 6.86 -2.79
N MET A 79 5.72 6.24 -3.77
CA MET A 79 5.04 4.96 -3.61
C MET A 79 5.90 3.81 -4.12
N TYR A 80 5.92 2.72 -3.38
CA TYR A 80 6.67 1.51 -3.70
C TYR A 80 5.80 0.27 -3.60
N CYS A 81 6.19 -0.76 -4.34
CA CYS A 81 5.65 -2.09 -4.21
C CYS A 81 6.78 -3.10 -4.07
N CYS A 82 6.77 -3.89 -3.01
CA CYS A 82 7.59 -5.09 -2.88
C CYS A 82 6.74 -6.34 -3.14
N ARG A 83 7.37 -7.37 -3.69
CA ARG A 83 6.74 -8.66 -3.94
C ARG A 83 7.61 -9.76 -3.34
N ILE A 84 6.97 -10.61 -2.55
CA ILE A 84 7.59 -11.77 -1.93
C ILE A 84 6.98 -13.00 -2.57
N PHE A 85 7.83 -13.85 -3.13
CA PHE A 85 7.43 -15.12 -3.74
C PHE A 85 7.69 -16.24 -2.73
N GLU A 86 6.62 -16.81 -2.25
CA GLU A 86 6.67 -18.03 -1.44
C GLU A 86 6.62 -19.24 -2.39
N PRO A 87 7.43 -20.29 -2.17
CA PRO A 87 7.22 -21.55 -2.86
C PRO A 87 5.90 -22.16 -2.37
N ASP A 88 5.04 -22.58 -3.30
CA ASP A 88 3.94 -23.46 -2.97
C ASP A 88 4.46 -24.86 -2.60
N ASP A 89 3.59 -25.79 -2.22
CA ASP A 89 3.95 -27.17 -1.89
C ASP A 89 4.64 -27.92 -3.05
N TYR A 90 4.59 -27.38 -4.27
CA TYR A 90 5.21 -27.92 -5.48
C TYR A 90 6.39 -27.08 -5.97
N GLY A 91 6.73 -25.99 -5.29
CA GLY A 91 7.83 -25.10 -5.66
C GLY A 91 7.50 -24.06 -6.74
N ASN A 92 6.22 -23.86 -7.08
CA ASN A 92 5.80 -22.82 -8.03
C ASN A 92 5.71 -21.47 -7.32
N LEU A 93 6.59 -20.55 -7.65
CA LEU A 93 6.63 -19.22 -7.02
C LEU A 93 5.54 -18.25 -7.51
N GLU A 94 4.97 -18.48 -8.69
CA GLU A 94 4.02 -17.53 -9.32
C GLU A 94 2.63 -17.52 -8.66
N GLU A 95 2.20 -18.61 -8.03
CA GLU A 95 0.88 -18.72 -7.40
C GLU A 95 0.86 -18.15 -5.98
N GLU A 96 2.00 -18.13 -5.29
CA GLU A 96 2.14 -17.66 -3.91
C GLU A 96 2.84 -16.29 -3.82
N GLU A 97 2.54 -15.42 -4.75
CA GLU A 97 3.02 -14.04 -4.72
C GLU A 97 2.24 -13.20 -3.71
N HIS A 98 2.95 -12.62 -2.75
CA HIS A 98 2.45 -11.59 -1.84
C HIS A 98 2.99 -10.22 -2.24
N MET A 99 2.07 -9.30 -2.49
CA MET A 99 2.38 -7.92 -2.82
C MET A 99 2.09 -7.01 -1.63
N HIS A 100 3.01 -6.10 -1.32
CA HIS A 100 2.76 -5.01 -0.40
C HIS A 100 3.14 -3.68 -1.02
N CYS A 101 2.16 -2.76 -1.09
CA CYS A 101 2.39 -1.38 -1.47
C CYS A 101 2.60 -0.54 -0.22
N PHE A 102 3.62 0.32 -0.24
CA PHE A 102 3.97 1.20 0.87
C PHE A 102 4.39 2.58 0.39
N ILE A 103 4.41 3.55 1.30
CA ILE A 103 4.80 4.93 1.00
C ILE A 103 5.96 5.36 1.87
N LEU A 104 6.92 6.04 1.26
CA LEU A 104 7.96 6.78 1.96
C LEU A 104 7.72 8.26 1.78
N TYR A 105 7.89 9.05 2.83
CA TYR A 105 7.87 10.51 2.76
C TYR A 105 9.12 11.12 3.40
N TYR A 106 9.42 12.37 3.04
CA TYR A 106 10.70 13.00 3.35
C TYR A 106 10.48 14.32 4.07
N GLU A 107 10.94 14.39 5.32
CA GLU A 107 10.87 15.58 6.16
C GLU A 107 12.16 15.72 6.97
N ASN A 108 12.63 16.96 7.17
CA ASN A 108 13.77 17.30 8.05
C ASN A 108 15.05 16.48 7.75
N GLY A 109 15.30 16.13 6.48
CA GLY A 109 16.46 15.34 6.09
C GLY A 109 16.39 13.86 6.45
N LYS A 110 15.23 13.37 6.86
CA LYS A 110 14.95 11.97 7.17
C LYS A 110 13.94 11.39 6.19
N VAL A 111 13.88 10.06 6.19
CA VAL A 111 12.91 9.26 5.43
C VAL A 111 11.97 8.58 6.42
N TYR A 112 10.70 8.64 6.15
CA TYR A 112 9.66 8.05 6.99
C TYR A 112 8.82 7.06 6.19
N HIS A 113 8.55 5.90 6.77
CA HIS A 113 7.57 4.95 6.30
C HIS A 113 6.27 5.11 7.10
N MET A 114 5.18 5.36 6.41
CA MET A 114 3.84 5.42 7.01
C MET A 114 3.13 4.09 6.72
N GLU A 115 2.99 3.24 7.74
CA GLU A 115 2.35 1.94 7.64
C GLU A 115 0.99 1.93 8.32
N HIS A 116 -0.06 1.56 7.60
CA HIS A 116 -1.39 1.43 8.16
C HIS A 116 -2.10 0.13 7.73
N PRO A 117 -1.96 -0.35 6.46
CA PRO A 117 -2.61 -1.59 6.02
C PRO A 117 -2.24 -2.83 6.83
N ASN A 118 -1.00 -2.92 7.30
CA ASN A 118 -0.55 -4.03 8.14
C ASN A 118 -0.85 -3.70 9.61
N LEU A 119 -1.87 -4.37 10.17
CA LEU A 119 -2.36 -4.11 11.53
C LEU A 119 -1.29 -4.34 12.60
N ASP A 120 -0.41 -5.33 12.39
CA ASP A 120 0.66 -5.67 13.35
C ASP A 120 1.83 -4.68 13.33
N ARG A 121 1.88 -3.83 12.30
CA ARG A 121 2.94 -2.86 12.09
C ARG A 121 2.43 -1.43 11.86
N LYS A 122 1.23 -1.09 12.30
CA LYS A 122 0.72 0.28 12.19
C LYS A 122 1.65 1.28 12.86
N GLY A 123 1.98 2.37 12.17
CA GLY A 123 2.81 3.44 12.72
C GLY A 123 3.56 4.26 11.68
N ILE A 124 4.41 5.16 12.20
CA ILE A 124 5.35 5.95 11.41
C ILE A 124 6.76 5.58 11.87
N TYR A 125 7.60 5.14 10.97
CA TYR A 125 8.96 4.67 11.21
C TYR A 125 9.96 5.58 10.54
N GLU A 126 10.98 6.04 11.29
CA GLU A 126 12.04 6.92 10.80
C GLU A 126 13.27 6.14 10.36
N TYR A 127 13.87 6.58 9.25
CA TYR A 127 15.11 6.02 8.68
C TYR A 127 16.06 7.13 8.23
N ASN A 128 17.34 6.80 8.12
CA ASN A 128 18.34 7.75 7.65
C ASN A 128 18.41 7.86 6.10
N SER A 129 17.94 6.82 5.40
CA SER A 129 17.94 6.78 3.93
C SER A 129 16.78 5.96 3.37
N GLU A 130 16.48 6.19 2.10
CA GLU A 130 15.47 5.45 1.33
C GLU A 130 15.84 3.95 1.24
N SER A 131 17.12 3.64 1.00
CA SER A 131 17.60 2.25 0.92
C SER A 131 17.48 1.51 2.26
N GLU A 132 17.74 2.21 3.40
CA GLU A 132 17.54 1.65 4.73
C GLU A 132 16.06 1.34 4.99
N ALA A 133 15.17 2.27 4.64
CA ALA A 133 13.73 2.09 4.78
C ALA A 133 13.20 0.91 3.95
N ILE A 134 13.55 0.86 2.65
CA ILE A 134 13.14 -0.22 1.74
C ILE A 134 13.64 -1.57 2.28
N LYS A 135 14.93 -1.65 2.64
CA LYS A 135 15.50 -2.89 3.18
C LYS A 135 14.75 -3.35 4.43
N ALA A 136 14.50 -2.47 5.39
CA ALA A 136 13.81 -2.81 6.63
C ALA A 136 12.37 -3.31 6.40
N ILE A 137 11.66 -2.72 5.41
CA ILE A 137 10.30 -3.14 5.05
C ILE A 137 10.33 -4.52 4.39
N VAL A 138 11.22 -4.72 3.43
CA VAL A 138 11.35 -5.98 2.70
C VAL A 138 11.79 -7.12 3.62
N ASP A 139 12.81 -6.89 4.46
CA ASP A 139 13.27 -7.88 5.44
C ASP A 139 12.12 -8.32 6.37
N TYR A 140 11.29 -7.38 6.83
CA TYR A 140 10.11 -7.69 7.64
C TYR A 140 9.13 -8.62 6.93
N TYR A 141 8.84 -8.37 5.65
CA TYR A 141 7.91 -9.21 4.90
C TYR A 141 8.50 -10.57 4.53
N ILE A 142 9.82 -10.64 4.28
CA ILE A 142 10.52 -11.93 4.10
C ILE A 142 10.47 -12.75 5.40
N GLU A 143 10.70 -12.12 6.55
CA GLU A 143 10.61 -12.79 7.85
C GLU A 143 9.19 -13.28 8.14
N LEU A 144 8.18 -12.45 7.83
CA LEU A 144 6.77 -12.77 8.06
C LEU A 144 6.26 -13.91 7.16
N ARG A 145 6.68 -13.94 5.89
CA ARG A 145 6.14 -14.82 4.85
C ARG A 145 7.07 -15.98 4.50
N GLY A 146 8.36 -15.83 4.66
CA GLY A 146 9.35 -16.67 4.02
C GLY A 146 9.53 -16.31 2.54
N GLY A 147 10.27 -17.15 1.80
CA GLY A 147 10.41 -16.98 0.36
C GLY A 147 11.50 -16.02 -0.08
N LYS A 148 11.38 -15.51 -1.30
CA LYS A 148 12.37 -14.64 -1.94
C LYS A 148 11.71 -13.36 -2.43
N GLU A 149 12.43 -12.25 -2.28
CA GLU A 149 12.05 -10.96 -2.83
C GLU A 149 12.26 -10.91 -4.35
N SER A 150 11.33 -10.27 -5.07
CA SER A 150 11.64 -9.63 -6.34
C SER A 150 12.08 -8.19 -6.09
N PRO A 151 12.77 -7.51 -7.05
CA PRO A 151 13.15 -6.12 -6.87
C PRO A 151 11.95 -5.25 -6.51
N THR A 152 12.09 -4.45 -5.43
CA THR A 152 11.11 -3.42 -5.06
C THR A 152 11.04 -2.36 -6.16
N LYS A 153 9.80 -2.00 -6.55
CA LYS A 153 9.54 -1.04 -7.62
C LYS A 153 8.89 0.23 -7.09
N GLU A 154 9.43 1.38 -7.50
CA GLU A 154 8.73 2.67 -7.37
C GLU A 154 7.63 2.74 -8.44
N PHE A 155 6.48 3.31 -8.09
CA PHE A 155 5.41 3.61 -9.05
C PHE A 155 4.81 4.98 -8.75
N PHE A 156 4.11 5.57 -9.73
CA PHE A 156 3.74 6.99 -9.67
C PHE A 156 2.24 7.23 -9.53
N GLU A 157 1.42 6.30 -9.96
CA GLU A 157 -0.02 6.38 -9.88
C GLU A 157 -0.65 5.00 -9.76
N VAL A 158 -1.88 4.94 -9.33
CA VAL A 158 -2.68 3.72 -9.28
C VAL A 158 -3.75 3.82 -10.36
N PRO A 159 -3.65 3.04 -11.45
CA PRO A 159 -4.70 3.00 -12.46
C PRO A 159 -6.03 2.57 -11.84
N VAL A 160 -7.12 3.26 -12.17
CA VAL A 160 -8.44 3.03 -11.58
C VAL A 160 -9.22 1.97 -12.35
N GLY A 161 -9.95 1.13 -11.62
CA GLY A 161 -10.87 0.13 -12.20
C GLY A 161 -10.20 -1.12 -12.75
N ILE A 162 -8.91 -1.31 -12.53
CA ILE A 162 -8.18 -2.49 -12.99
C ILE A 162 -8.17 -3.61 -11.95
N SER A 163 -8.07 -4.85 -12.41
CA SER A 163 -7.96 -6.03 -11.57
C SER A 163 -6.59 -6.13 -10.86
N PHE A 164 -6.50 -6.99 -9.85
CA PHE A 164 -5.22 -7.31 -9.19
C PHE A 164 -4.14 -7.77 -10.19
N LYS A 165 -4.52 -8.62 -11.14
CA LYS A 165 -3.59 -9.12 -12.18
C LYS A 165 -3.07 -8.00 -13.09
N GLU A 166 -3.93 -7.05 -13.45
CA GLU A 166 -3.52 -5.89 -14.27
C GLU A 166 -2.65 -4.93 -13.48
N PHE A 167 -2.96 -4.70 -12.20
CA PHE A 167 -2.10 -3.90 -11.32
C PHE A 167 -0.71 -4.53 -11.16
N ASN A 168 -0.63 -5.86 -10.97
CA ASN A 168 0.65 -6.57 -10.92
C ASN A 168 1.44 -6.41 -12.22
N LYS A 169 0.80 -6.51 -13.39
CA LYS A 169 1.45 -6.23 -14.67
C LYS A 169 1.95 -4.78 -14.76
N TYR A 170 1.12 -3.82 -14.33
CA TYR A 170 1.50 -2.40 -14.29
C TYR A 170 2.78 -2.19 -13.50
N ILE A 171 2.88 -2.72 -12.27
CA ILE A 171 4.08 -2.63 -11.43
C ILE A 171 5.31 -3.26 -12.08
N ASN A 172 5.15 -4.29 -12.91
CA ASN A 172 6.28 -4.92 -13.60
C ASN A 172 6.85 -4.09 -14.76
N HIS A 173 6.08 -3.13 -15.25
CA HIS A 173 6.45 -2.31 -16.42
C HIS A 173 6.88 -0.87 -16.08
N VAL A 174 6.84 -0.48 -14.80
CA VAL A 174 7.34 0.83 -14.32
C VAL A 174 8.83 0.82 -14.09
#